data_ba436ce03a5f001c5be7782b96e939d1
#
_entry.id   ba436ce03a5f001c5be7782b96e939d1
#
_cell.length_a   1.000
_cell.length_b   1.000
_cell.length_c   1.000
_cell.angle_alpha   90.00
_cell.angle_beta   90.00
_cell.angle_gamma   90.00
#
_symmetry.space_group_name_H-M   'P 1'
#
loop_
_entity.id
_entity.type
_entity.pdbx_description
1 polymer ?
#
loop_
_entity_poly.entity_id
_entity_poly.type
_entity_poly.pdbx_seq_one_letter_code
_entity_poly.pdbx_strand_id
1 'polypeptide(L)'
;MLTSKITSIGRIALQTEGGYITRLFLPCEAPTAPEPPIGSLADSAFSQLQEYLKGTRRDFDLPLAPPQGTPLQQEIMRRMCHIPYGSTATYATLGPARTVGSVCAANPLPILRPCHRVLPAHNPSGHYRGGTQLKARLLELEKCRPSTPKI
;
A
#
# COMPACT_ATOMS: atom_id res chain seq x y z
N MET A 1 15.66 -7.50 7.63
CA MET A 1 16.48 -6.29 7.66
C MET A 1 15.56 -5.08 7.59
N LEU A 2 15.80 -4.10 8.45
CA LEU A 2 15.01 -2.88 8.47
C LEU A 2 15.82 -1.76 7.80
N THR A 3 15.20 -1.10 6.82
CA THR A 3 15.82 0.01 6.09
C THR A 3 14.83 1.15 5.98
N SER A 4 15.32 2.36 5.77
CA SER A 4 14.44 3.51 5.58
C SER A 4 15.00 4.46 4.54
N LYS A 5 14.13 5.29 3.99
CA LYS A 5 14.52 6.28 3.00
C LYS A 5 13.50 7.41 3.01
N ILE A 6 13.96 8.63 2.74
CA ILE A 6 13.07 9.77 2.62
C ILE A 6 12.49 9.78 1.21
N THR A 7 11.17 9.87 1.12
CA THR A 7 10.47 9.92 -0.17
C THR A 7 9.69 11.23 -0.25
N SER A 8 8.98 11.42 -1.37
CA SER A 8 8.17 12.62 -1.57
C SER A 8 7.02 12.75 -0.57
N ILE A 9 6.64 11.66 0.09
CA ILE A 9 5.59 11.70 1.12
C ILE A 9 6.18 11.63 2.53
N GLY A 10 7.50 11.60 2.67
CA GLY A 10 8.19 11.53 3.94
C GLY A 10 8.97 10.22 4.08
N ARG A 11 9.43 9.95 5.29
CA ARG A 11 10.21 8.74 5.54
C ARG A 11 9.34 7.51 5.43
N ILE A 12 9.81 6.52 4.66
CA ILE A 12 9.21 5.20 4.61
C ILE A 12 10.26 4.20 5.08
N ALA A 13 9.84 3.20 5.84
CA ALA A 13 10.73 2.12 6.23
C ALA A 13 10.18 0.80 5.70
N LEU A 14 11.08 -0.12 5.39
CA LEU A 14 10.75 -1.45 4.91
C LEU A 14 11.44 -2.50 5.75
N GLN A 15 10.70 -3.53 6.11
CA GLN A 15 11.23 -4.72 6.75
C GLN A 15 11.28 -5.83 5.70
N THR A 16 12.43 -6.46 5.53
CA THR A 16 12.58 -7.60 4.62
C THR A 16 13.12 -8.79 5.39
N GLU A 17 12.63 -9.98 5.07
CA GLU A 17 13.07 -11.22 5.69
C GLU A 17 12.86 -12.38 4.71
N GLY A 18 13.84 -13.26 4.64
CA GLY A 18 13.71 -14.48 3.86
C GLY A 18 13.40 -14.25 2.39
N GLY A 19 13.82 -13.14 1.83
CA GLY A 19 13.56 -12.85 0.42
C GLY A 19 12.21 -12.20 0.16
N TYR A 20 11.49 -11.80 1.22
CA TYR A 20 10.18 -11.16 1.10
C TYR A 20 10.16 -9.82 1.79
N ILE A 21 9.34 -8.90 1.28
CA ILE A 21 9.01 -7.67 2.01
C ILE A 21 7.89 -8.04 2.97
N THR A 22 8.14 -7.85 4.27
CA THR A 22 7.21 -8.28 5.31
C THR A 22 6.43 -7.12 5.91
N ARG A 23 6.96 -5.90 5.83
CA ARG A 23 6.26 -4.75 6.39
C ARG A 23 6.72 -3.45 5.74
N LEU A 24 5.77 -2.53 5.57
CA LEU A 24 6.04 -1.16 5.13
C LEU A 24 5.51 -0.21 6.20
N PHE A 25 6.37 0.67 6.69
CA PHE A 25 5.99 1.69 7.67
C PHE A 25 5.76 3.01 6.95
N LEU A 26 4.57 3.57 7.12
CA LEU A 26 4.22 4.86 6.55
C LEU A 26 4.88 5.99 7.35
N PRO A 27 4.93 7.21 6.80
CA PRO A 27 5.69 8.29 7.44
C PRO A 27 5.33 8.56 8.90
N CYS A 28 4.06 8.37 9.29
CA CYS A 28 3.64 8.63 10.66
C CYS A 28 4.22 7.63 11.66
N GLU A 29 4.72 6.51 11.20
CA GLU A 29 5.23 5.45 12.09
C GLU A 29 6.59 4.91 11.69
N ALA A 30 7.19 5.43 10.61
CA ALA A 30 8.44 4.89 10.09
C ALA A 30 9.61 5.16 11.03
N PRO A 31 10.31 4.12 11.50
CA PRO A 31 11.51 4.33 12.30
C PRO A 31 12.66 4.79 11.42
N THR A 32 13.64 5.45 12.03
CA THR A 32 14.87 5.75 11.34
C THR A 32 15.71 4.47 11.27
N ALA A 33 16.19 4.18 10.08
CA ALA A 33 17.01 2.99 9.84
C ALA A 33 17.97 3.29 8.70
N PRO A 34 19.00 2.47 8.51
CA PRO A 34 19.96 2.69 7.42
C PRO A 34 19.29 2.62 6.06
N GLU A 35 19.86 3.32 5.09
CA GLU A 35 19.39 3.19 3.73
C GLU A 35 19.69 1.78 3.20
N PRO A 36 18.89 1.29 2.26
CA PRO A 36 19.07 -0.07 1.76
C PRO A 36 20.36 -0.18 0.96
N PRO A 37 21.06 -1.31 1.08
CA PRO A 37 22.22 -1.57 0.22
C PRO A 37 21.83 -1.58 -1.22
N ILE A 38 22.68 -1.05 -2.09
CA ILE A 38 22.45 -1.04 -3.53
C ILE A 38 22.25 -2.46 -4.03
N GLY A 39 21.20 -2.68 -4.81
CA GLY A 39 20.91 -3.99 -5.38
C GLY A 39 20.14 -4.93 -4.47
N SER A 40 19.85 -4.52 -3.22
CA SER A 40 19.07 -5.35 -2.32
C SER A 40 17.58 -5.32 -2.69
N LEU A 41 16.83 -6.25 -2.12
CA LEU A 41 15.37 -6.26 -2.31
C LEU A 41 14.75 -4.94 -1.86
N ALA A 42 15.18 -4.42 -0.72
CA ALA A 42 14.67 -3.14 -0.22
C ALA A 42 15.00 -1.99 -1.17
N ASP A 43 16.19 -2.00 -1.76
CA ASP A 43 16.57 -0.99 -2.75
C ASP A 43 15.62 -1.02 -3.94
N SER A 44 15.35 -2.20 -4.48
CA SER A 44 14.38 -2.36 -5.58
C SER A 44 13.00 -1.87 -5.19
N ALA A 45 12.58 -2.18 -3.96
CA ALA A 45 11.27 -1.78 -3.48
C ALA A 45 11.16 -0.26 -3.37
N PHE A 46 12.18 0.41 -2.83
CA PHE A 46 12.16 1.87 -2.74
C PHE A 46 12.17 2.51 -4.13
N SER A 47 12.90 1.92 -5.08
CA SER A 47 12.88 2.43 -6.46
C SER A 47 11.47 2.37 -7.05
N GLN A 48 10.77 1.24 -6.86
CA GLN A 48 9.41 1.11 -7.37
C GLN A 48 8.44 2.04 -6.64
N LEU A 49 8.60 2.20 -5.32
CA LEU A 49 7.77 3.13 -4.56
C LEU A 49 7.95 4.57 -5.06
N GLN A 50 9.19 4.97 -5.32
CA GLN A 50 9.45 6.32 -5.82
C GLN A 50 8.88 6.51 -7.22
N GLU A 51 8.96 5.50 -8.08
CA GLU A 51 8.32 5.54 -9.40
C GLU A 51 6.80 5.68 -9.26
N TYR A 52 6.20 4.92 -8.35
CA TYR A 52 4.77 5.03 -8.11
C TYR A 52 4.40 6.44 -7.64
N LEU A 53 5.16 6.99 -6.71
CA LEU A 53 4.87 8.33 -6.17
C LEU A 53 5.08 9.43 -7.22
N LYS A 54 5.94 9.21 -8.21
CA LYS A 54 6.11 10.12 -9.33
C LYS A 54 5.03 9.93 -10.38
N GLY A 55 4.26 8.86 -10.30
CA GLY A 55 3.23 8.57 -11.26
C GLY A 55 3.71 7.82 -12.49
N THR A 56 4.92 7.26 -12.44
CA THR A 56 5.46 6.51 -13.58
C THR A 56 5.30 5.00 -13.45
N ARG A 57 4.75 4.53 -12.32
CA ARG A 57 4.51 3.11 -12.10
C ARG A 57 3.13 2.93 -11.49
N ARG A 58 2.39 1.94 -11.99
CA ARG A 58 1.05 1.62 -11.48
C ARG A 58 1.02 0.37 -10.61
N ASP A 59 1.84 -0.62 -10.93
CA ASP A 59 1.86 -1.89 -10.24
C ASP A 59 3.24 -2.17 -9.69
N PHE A 60 3.28 -3.01 -8.66
CA PHE A 60 4.53 -3.37 -8.03
C PHE A 60 4.89 -4.80 -8.40
N ASP A 61 6.15 -5.03 -8.71
CA ASP A 61 6.70 -6.35 -9.01
C ASP A 61 7.69 -6.70 -7.91
N LEU A 62 7.15 -7.10 -6.76
CA LEU A 62 7.94 -7.32 -5.55
C LEU A 62 7.42 -8.57 -4.82
N PRO A 63 8.33 -9.36 -4.25
CA PRO A 63 7.91 -10.50 -3.43
C PRO A 63 7.41 -10.03 -2.08
N LEU A 64 6.11 -10.09 -1.87
CA LEU A 64 5.47 -9.71 -0.62
C LEU A 64 5.21 -10.96 0.21
N ALA A 65 5.42 -10.86 1.52
CA ALA A 65 5.12 -11.96 2.41
C ALA A 65 3.63 -12.32 2.29
N PRO A 66 3.27 -13.62 2.35
CA PRO A 66 1.87 -14.02 2.22
C PRO A 66 1.00 -13.40 3.31
N PRO A 67 -0.27 -13.12 3.01
CA PRO A 67 -1.17 -12.57 4.02
C PRO A 67 -1.40 -13.57 5.14
N GLN A 68 -1.53 -13.05 6.34
CA GLN A 68 -1.78 -13.83 7.54
C GLN A 68 -3.25 -13.73 7.92
N GLY A 69 -3.69 -14.58 8.85
CA GLY A 69 -5.00 -14.52 9.41
C GLY A 69 -5.90 -15.66 8.97
N THR A 70 -7.21 -15.49 9.23
CA THR A 70 -8.21 -16.52 8.90
C THR A 70 -8.37 -16.63 7.39
N PRO A 71 -8.97 -17.74 6.90
CA PRO A 71 -9.25 -17.87 5.47
C PRO A 71 -10.06 -16.71 4.91
N LEU A 72 -11.05 -16.19 5.67
CA LEU A 72 -11.81 -15.05 5.22
C LEU A 72 -10.95 -13.79 5.11
N GLN A 73 -10.09 -13.55 6.10
CA GLN A 73 -9.21 -12.39 6.06
C GLN A 73 -8.24 -12.46 4.88
N GLN A 74 -7.71 -13.64 4.61
CA GLN A 74 -6.82 -13.83 3.46
C GLN A 74 -7.56 -13.61 2.15
N GLU A 75 -8.80 -14.07 2.05
CA GLU A 75 -9.60 -13.87 0.85
C GLU A 75 -9.91 -12.40 0.63
N ILE A 76 -10.24 -11.67 1.70
CA ILE A 76 -10.49 -10.23 1.60
C ILE A 76 -9.23 -9.51 1.12
N MET A 77 -8.07 -9.88 1.67
CA MET A 77 -6.80 -9.29 1.24
C MET A 77 -6.56 -9.56 -0.25
N ARG A 78 -6.85 -10.77 -0.71
CA ARG A 78 -6.70 -11.12 -2.11
C ARG A 78 -7.60 -10.26 -2.99
N ARG A 79 -8.86 -10.09 -2.59
CA ARG A 79 -9.81 -9.25 -3.34
C ARG A 79 -9.35 -7.79 -3.38
N MET A 80 -8.84 -7.31 -2.26
CA MET A 80 -8.33 -5.94 -2.18
C MET A 80 -7.19 -5.72 -3.17
N CYS A 81 -6.30 -6.70 -3.29
CA CYS A 81 -5.17 -6.61 -4.20
C CYS A 81 -5.58 -6.61 -5.67
N HIS A 82 -6.82 -6.97 -5.97
CA HIS A 82 -7.32 -6.93 -7.34
C HIS A 82 -8.00 -5.62 -7.70
N ILE A 83 -8.11 -4.67 -6.77
CA ILE A 83 -8.67 -3.36 -7.10
C ILE A 83 -7.67 -2.64 -8.00
N PRO A 84 -8.07 -2.28 -9.24
CA PRO A 84 -7.11 -1.71 -10.19
C PRO A 84 -6.64 -0.32 -9.78
N TYR A 85 -5.48 0.04 -10.27
CA TYR A 85 -4.97 1.40 -10.15
C TYR A 85 -6.01 2.38 -10.70
N GLY A 86 -6.26 3.44 -9.95
CA GLY A 86 -7.23 4.46 -10.35
C GLY A 86 -8.67 4.11 -10.02
N SER A 87 -8.92 2.96 -9.41
CA SER A 87 -10.26 2.53 -9.01
C SER A 87 -10.37 2.41 -7.51
N THR A 88 -11.60 2.37 -7.01
CA THR A 88 -11.88 2.17 -5.60
C THR A 88 -12.96 1.12 -5.45
N ALA A 89 -13.09 0.57 -4.24
CA ALA A 89 -14.14 -0.37 -3.91
C ALA A 89 -14.68 -0.03 -2.53
N THR A 90 -15.93 -0.38 -2.26
CA THR A 90 -16.48 -0.18 -0.93
C THR A 90 -16.18 -1.41 -0.08
N TYR A 91 -16.26 -1.25 1.22
CA TYR A 91 -16.06 -2.36 2.15
C TYR A 91 -17.00 -3.52 1.80
N ALA A 92 -18.27 -3.22 1.55
CA ALA A 92 -19.29 -4.25 1.33
C ALA A 92 -19.00 -5.11 0.10
N THR A 93 -18.31 -4.59 -0.91
CA THR A 93 -17.99 -5.37 -2.10
C THR A 93 -16.88 -6.38 -1.87
N LEU A 94 -16.11 -6.21 -0.80
CA LEU A 94 -14.99 -7.10 -0.49
C LEU A 94 -15.37 -8.18 0.52
N GLY A 95 -16.39 -7.91 1.35
CA GLY A 95 -16.80 -8.86 2.37
C GLY A 95 -17.58 -8.16 3.47
N PRO A 96 -17.79 -8.81 4.62
CA PRO A 96 -18.46 -8.16 5.75
C PRO A 96 -17.67 -6.90 6.14
N ALA A 97 -18.35 -5.76 6.19
CA ALA A 97 -17.69 -4.46 6.33
C ALA A 97 -16.76 -4.38 7.54
N ARG A 98 -17.18 -4.93 8.67
CA ARG A 98 -16.35 -4.91 9.87
C ARG A 98 -15.05 -5.70 9.68
N THR A 99 -15.17 -6.87 9.06
CA THR A 99 -13.99 -7.70 8.80
C THR A 99 -13.06 -7.01 7.80
N VAL A 100 -13.63 -6.41 6.76
CA VAL A 100 -12.83 -5.66 5.77
C VAL A 100 -12.12 -4.49 6.45
N GLY A 101 -12.79 -3.78 7.33
CA GLY A 101 -12.16 -2.70 8.08
C GLY A 101 -10.99 -3.18 8.93
N SER A 102 -11.14 -4.33 9.58
CA SER A 102 -10.06 -4.92 10.37
C SER A 102 -8.88 -5.32 9.50
N VAL A 103 -9.14 -5.92 8.35
CA VAL A 103 -8.08 -6.32 7.41
C VAL A 103 -7.31 -5.11 6.92
N CYS A 104 -8.00 -4.04 6.56
CA CYS A 104 -7.35 -2.82 6.11
C CYS A 104 -6.51 -2.19 7.22
N ALA A 105 -7.04 -2.14 8.45
CA ALA A 105 -6.32 -1.55 9.58
C ALA A 105 -5.08 -2.35 9.95
N ALA A 106 -5.11 -3.66 9.75
CA ALA A 106 -4.01 -4.54 10.10
C ALA A 106 -3.05 -4.80 8.95
N ASN A 107 -3.30 -4.21 7.78
CA ASN A 107 -2.46 -4.45 6.59
C ASN A 107 -1.02 -4.05 6.87
N PRO A 108 -0.06 -4.99 6.85
CA PRO A 108 1.34 -4.66 7.12
C PRO A 108 2.06 -4.04 5.93
N LEU A 109 1.43 -4.02 4.77
CA LEU A 109 2.07 -3.56 3.53
C LEU A 109 1.20 -2.52 2.82
N PRO A 110 0.87 -1.40 3.50
CA PRO A 110 0.09 -0.35 2.85
C PRO A 110 0.81 0.16 1.60
N ILE A 111 0.07 0.66 0.65
CA ILE A 111 0.52 1.06 -0.69
C ILE A 111 0.81 -0.17 -1.56
N LEU A 112 1.66 -1.08 -1.11
CA LEU A 112 1.96 -2.31 -1.88
C LEU A 112 0.73 -3.20 -1.97
N ARG A 113 -0.08 -3.24 -0.90
CA ARG A 113 -1.42 -3.84 -0.93
C ARG A 113 -2.39 -2.68 -0.75
N PRO A 114 -3.26 -2.40 -1.74
CA PRO A 114 -3.92 -1.09 -1.84
C PRO A 114 -5.12 -0.90 -0.92
N CYS A 115 -4.90 -0.92 0.39
CA CYS A 115 -5.98 -0.63 1.33
C CYS A 115 -6.48 0.82 1.22
N HIS A 116 -5.70 1.70 0.62
CA HIS A 116 -6.14 3.07 0.37
C HIS A 116 -7.25 3.14 -0.68
N ARG A 117 -7.43 2.08 -1.48
CA ARG A 117 -8.49 2.01 -2.50
C ARG A 117 -9.81 1.49 -1.95
N VAL A 118 -9.87 1.15 -0.67
CA VAL A 118 -11.09 0.65 -0.03
C VAL A 118 -11.72 1.79 0.74
N LEU A 119 -12.99 2.07 0.46
CA LEU A 119 -13.71 3.21 1.02
C LEU A 119 -14.96 2.76 1.76
N PRO A 120 -15.27 3.37 2.92
CA PRO A 120 -16.57 3.14 3.56
C PRO A 120 -17.68 3.73 2.69
N ALA A 121 -18.87 3.12 2.77
CA ALA A 121 -19.99 3.52 1.91
C ALA A 121 -20.39 4.99 2.11
N HIS A 122 -20.32 5.49 3.35
CA HIS A 122 -20.85 6.81 3.69
C HIS A 122 -19.77 7.83 4.02
N ASN A 123 -18.51 7.48 3.87
CA ASN A 123 -17.41 8.38 4.17
C ASN A 123 -16.26 8.11 3.21
N PRO A 124 -16.23 8.83 2.08
CA PRO A 124 -15.19 8.58 1.07
C PRO A 124 -13.78 8.78 1.57
N SER A 125 -13.58 9.61 2.59
CA SER A 125 -12.24 9.79 3.17
C SER A 125 -11.82 8.57 3.96
N GLY A 126 -12.74 8.01 4.75
CA GLY A 126 -12.48 6.82 5.54
C GLY A 126 -11.29 6.95 6.47
N HIS A 127 -11.00 5.85 7.12
CA HIS A 127 -9.80 5.76 7.95
C HIS A 127 -8.65 5.18 7.14
N TYR A 128 -7.45 5.59 7.48
CA TYR A 128 -6.24 5.05 6.87
C TYR A 128 -5.12 5.13 7.88
N ARG A 129 -4.29 4.09 7.95
CA ARG A 129 -3.21 4.02 8.94
C ARG A 129 -2.27 5.21 8.82
N GLY A 130 -1.97 5.65 7.62
CA GLY A 130 -1.11 6.80 7.38
C GLY A 130 -1.80 8.14 7.48
N GLY A 131 -3.08 8.17 7.86
CA GLY A 131 -3.86 9.39 7.97
C GLY A 131 -4.71 9.66 6.73
N THR A 132 -5.82 10.37 6.93
CA THR A 132 -6.75 10.64 5.85
C THR A 132 -6.15 11.53 4.77
N GLN A 133 -5.22 12.41 5.13
CA GLN A 133 -4.56 13.26 4.14
C GLN A 133 -3.69 12.44 3.19
N LEU A 134 -2.95 11.47 3.71
CA LEU A 134 -2.14 10.61 2.87
C LEU A 134 -3.02 9.75 1.97
N LYS A 135 -4.11 9.21 2.51
CA LYS A 135 -5.05 8.43 1.71
C LYS A 135 -5.57 9.26 0.54
N ALA A 136 -6.02 10.49 0.82
CA ALA A 136 -6.51 11.38 -0.23
C ALA A 136 -5.43 11.67 -1.26
N ARG A 137 -4.20 11.86 -0.82
CA ARG A 137 -3.09 12.15 -1.73
C ARG A 137 -2.80 10.96 -2.65
N LEU A 138 -2.84 9.74 -2.13
CA LEU A 138 -2.62 8.55 -2.95
C LEU A 138 -3.75 8.37 -3.96
N LEU A 139 -4.99 8.57 -3.53
CA LEU A 139 -6.13 8.48 -4.45
C LEU A 139 -6.06 9.55 -5.52
N GLU A 140 -5.68 10.76 -5.17
CA GLU A 140 -5.54 11.84 -6.13
C GLU A 140 -4.43 11.56 -7.12
N LEU A 141 -3.31 11.03 -6.63
CA LEU A 141 -2.20 10.64 -7.49
C LEU A 141 -2.66 9.63 -8.55
N GLU A 142 -3.44 8.64 -8.14
CA GLU A 142 -3.89 7.61 -9.06
C GLU A 142 -4.92 8.13 -10.06
N LYS A 143 -5.78 9.06 -9.64
CA LYS A 143 -6.77 9.64 -10.53
C LYS A 143 -6.15 10.56 -11.56
N CYS A 144 -5.18 11.34 -11.15
CA CYS A 144 -4.57 12.32 -12.02
C CYS A 144 -3.58 11.73 -13.00
N ARG A 145 -3.29 10.43 -12.88
CA ARG A 145 -2.40 9.78 -13.82
C ARG A 145 -3.09 9.68 -15.15
N PRO A 146 -2.57 10.33 -16.05
CA PRO A 146 -3.20 10.21 -17.34
C PRO A 146 -2.91 8.87 -17.77
N SER A 147 -2.79 8.34 -17.69
CA SER A 147 -2.81 7.33 -18.10
C SER A 147 -3.05 6.90 -19.12
N THR A 148 -3.36 6.78 -19.33
CA THR A 148 -3.72 6.17 -20.09
C THR A 148 -4.41 6.54 -20.88
N PRO A 149 -4.25 6.49 -21.56
CA PRO A 149 -4.91 6.96 -22.39
C PRO A 149 -5.89 6.25 -22.67
N LYS A 150 -6.42 6.21 -22.71
CA LYS A 150 -7.32 5.79 -22.94
C LYS A 150 -7.58 5.90 -23.95
N ILE A 151 -7.41 5.81 -24.48
CA ILE A 151 -7.79 5.95 -25.45
C ILE A 151 -7.84 5.49 -25.92
#